data_491fed8156307ac198fa47fb213e8694
#
_entry.id   491fed8156307ac198fa47fb213e8694
#
_cell.length_a   1.000
_cell.length_b   1.000
_cell.length_c   1.000
_cell.angle_alpha   90.00
_cell.angle_beta   90.00
_cell.angle_gamma   90.00
#
_symmetry.space_group_name_H-M   'P 1'
#
loop_
_entity.id
_entity.type
_entity.pdbx_description
1 polymer ?
#
loop_
_entity_poly.entity_id
_entity_poly.type
_entity_poly.pdbx_seq_one_letter_code
_entity_poly.pdbx_strand_id
1 'polypeptide(L)'
;MIKESKEGVILQIYVQPKAKRTEIDGMDEWRKRLKVKVKAPPVEGKANKEIVKFFSKLFGAEVSIICGETAREKDLLIKGLKAEEVKKKLGL
;
A
#
# COMPACT_ATOMS: atom_id res chain seq x y z
N MET A 1 -4.94 9.53 4.34
CA MET A 1 -4.67 8.26 3.64
C MET A 1 -3.97 8.46 2.29
N ILE A 2 -4.48 9.33 1.47
CA ILE A 2 -3.89 9.63 0.16
C ILE A 2 -3.41 11.08 0.15
N LYS A 3 -2.13 11.28 -0.21
CA LYS A 3 -1.52 12.61 -0.29
C LYS A 3 -0.82 12.78 -1.62
N GLU A 4 -0.88 13.95 -2.22
CA GLU A 4 -0.15 14.23 -3.43
C GLU A 4 1.26 14.71 -3.12
N SER A 5 2.21 14.33 -3.98
CA SER A 5 3.58 14.77 -3.89
C SER A 5 4.09 15.10 -5.29
N LYS A 6 5.30 15.67 -5.38
CA LYS A 6 5.90 16.01 -6.67
C LYS A 6 6.17 14.79 -7.54
N GLU A 7 6.45 13.64 -6.93
CA GLU A 7 6.80 12.43 -7.66
C GLU A 7 5.62 11.51 -7.94
N GLY A 8 4.47 11.78 -7.33
CA GLY A 8 3.29 10.95 -7.49
C GLY A 8 2.37 11.06 -6.30
N VAL A 9 1.80 9.93 -5.89
CA VAL A 9 0.84 9.88 -4.78
C VAL A 9 1.41 9.07 -3.64
N ILE A 10 1.25 9.57 -2.42
CA ILE A 10 1.60 8.82 -1.22
C ILE A 10 0.33 8.17 -0.69
N LEU A 11 0.35 6.85 -0.62
CA LEU A 11 -0.74 6.04 -0.08
C LEU A 11 -0.32 5.50 1.28
N GLN A 12 -1.08 5.84 2.30
CA GLN A 12 -0.82 5.38 3.66
C GLN A 12 -1.61 4.11 3.93
N ILE A 13 -0.92 3.03 4.27
CA ILE A 13 -1.52 1.72 4.50
C ILE A 13 -1.24 1.19 5.91
N TYR A 14 -2.07 0.26 6.35
CA TYR A 14 -1.86 -0.52 7.56
C TYR A 14 -1.87 -1.99 7.17
N VAL A 15 -0.77 -2.68 7.44
CA VAL A 15 -0.54 -4.05 6.97
C VAL A 15 -0.92 -5.07 8.03
N GLN A 16 -1.72 -6.05 7.62
CA GLN A 16 -2.01 -7.24 8.44
C GLN A 16 -1.29 -8.42 7.78
N PRO A 17 -0.16 -8.86 8.35
CA PRO A 17 0.61 -9.96 7.76
C PRO A 17 -0.01 -11.32 8.07
N LYS A 18 0.58 -12.38 7.50
CA LYS A 18 0.16 -13.77 7.72
C LYS A 18 -1.27 -14.06 7.29
N ALA A 19 -1.77 -13.31 6.31
CA ALA A 19 -3.08 -13.58 5.74
C ALA A 19 -3.03 -14.71 4.73
N LYS A 20 -4.18 -15.26 4.39
CA LYS A 20 -4.26 -16.35 3.41
C LYS A 20 -4.03 -15.85 1.99
N ARG A 21 -4.27 -14.57 1.74
CA ARG A 21 -4.03 -13.94 0.44
C ARG A 21 -3.80 -12.46 0.62
N THR A 22 -3.19 -11.84 -0.38
CA THR A 22 -2.95 -10.40 -0.37
C THR A 22 -4.16 -9.71 -0.99
N GLU A 23 -4.80 -8.83 -0.21
CA GLU A 23 -5.98 -8.10 -0.66
C GLU A 23 -6.19 -6.83 0.14
N ILE A 24 -6.92 -5.89 -0.45
CA ILE A 24 -7.34 -4.68 0.25
C ILE A 24 -8.52 -5.02 1.14
N ASP A 25 -8.45 -4.67 2.41
CA ASP A 25 -9.47 -4.97 3.42
C ASP A 25 -10.25 -3.72 3.86
N GLY A 26 -10.30 -2.71 3.01
CA GLY A 26 -11.06 -1.51 3.28
C GLY A 26 -10.28 -0.46 4.07
N MET A 27 -10.99 0.56 4.50
CA MET A 27 -10.41 1.70 5.21
C MET A 27 -10.41 1.45 6.71
N ASP A 28 -9.25 1.63 7.36
CA ASP A 28 -9.17 1.66 8.81
C ASP A 28 -9.40 3.11 9.24
N GLU A 29 -10.61 3.40 9.69
CA GLU A 29 -11.02 4.75 10.06
C GLU A 29 -10.29 5.28 11.30
N TRP A 30 -9.95 4.39 12.21
CA TRP A 30 -9.24 4.74 13.43
C TRP A 30 -7.82 5.20 13.13
N ARG A 31 -7.12 4.47 12.25
CA ARG A 31 -5.75 4.79 11.87
C ARG A 31 -5.67 5.76 10.71
N LYS A 32 -6.78 5.96 10.01
CA LYS A 32 -6.86 6.75 8.78
C LYS A 32 -5.88 6.23 7.73
N ARG A 33 -5.85 4.90 7.61
CA ARG A 33 -4.99 4.20 6.67
C ARG A 33 -5.79 3.12 5.95
N LEU A 34 -5.38 2.80 4.73
CA LEU A 34 -5.97 1.70 3.98
C LEU A 34 -5.47 0.39 4.57
N LYS A 35 -6.38 -0.46 5.00
CA LYS A 35 -6.03 -1.75 5.59
C LYS A 35 -5.77 -2.77 4.48
N VAL A 36 -4.63 -3.44 4.56
CA VAL A 36 -4.18 -4.39 3.54
C VAL A 36 -3.79 -5.69 4.22
N LYS A 37 -4.39 -6.78 3.79
CA LYS A 37 -3.99 -8.12 4.21
C LYS A 37 -2.87 -8.58 3.29
N VAL A 38 -1.83 -9.16 3.85
CA VAL A 38 -0.66 -9.59 3.08
C VAL A 38 -0.34 -11.05 3.35
N LYS A 39 -0.29 -11.82 2.28
CA LYS A 39 0.15 -13.22 2.34
C LYS A 39 1.67 -13.22 2.19
N ALA A 40 2.37 -13.36 3.32
CA ALA A 40 3.82 -13.43 3.32
C ALA A 40 4.27 -14.19 4.56
N PRO A 41 5.36 -14.98 4.47
CA PRO A 41 5.93 -15.61 5.64
C PRO A 41 6.51 -14.54 6.57
N PRO A 42 6.67 -14.84 7.88
CA PRO A 42 7.24 -13.88 8.83
C PRO A 42 8.75 -13.76 8.67
N VAL A 43 9.19 -13.51 7.45
CA VAL A 43 10.59 -13.35 7.09
C VAL A 43 10.80 -11.92 6.66
N GLU A 44 11.84 -11.29 7.19
CA GLU A 44 12.14 -9.90 6.90
C GLU A 44 12.22 -9.62 5.39
N GLY A 45 11.55 -8.57 4.97
CA GLY A 45 11.54 -8.15 3.56
C GLY A 45 10.53 -8.85 2.67
N LYS A 46 9.98 -10.00 3.07
CA LYS A 46 9.02 -10.73 2.23
C LYS A 46 7.69 -10.00 2.11
N ALA A 47 7.18 -9.47 3.22
CA ALA A 47 5.93 -8.70 3.21
C ALA A 47 6.08 -7.43 2.36
N ASN A 48 7.22 -6.75 2.45
CA ASN A 48 7.48 -5.54 1.67
C ASN A 48 7.50 -5.84 0.17
N LYS A 49 8.15 -6.93 -0.23
CA LYS A 49 8.18 -7.35 -1.64
C LYS A 49 6.79 -7.66 -2.16
N GLU A 50 5.99 -8.34 -1.36
CA GLU A 50 4.62 -8.68 -1.73
C GLU A 50 3.75 -7.43 -1.88
N ILE A 51 3.89 -6.47 -0.96
CA ILE A 51 3.16 -5.20 -1.01
C ILE A 51 3.50 -4.43 -2.29
N VAL A 52 4.78 -4.27 -2.59
CA VAL A 52 5.22 -3.56 -3.78
C VAL A 52 4.70 -4.24 -5.05
N LYS A 53 4.80 -5.55 -5.11
CA LYS A 53 4.32 -6.34 -6.25
C LYS A 53 2.80 -6.18 -6.44
N PHE A 54 2.04 -6.30 -5.35
CA PHE A 54 0.59 -6.20 -5.38
C PHE A 54 0.13 -4.83 -5.88
N PHE A 55 0.66 -3.77 -5.29
CA PHE A 55 0.24 -2.41 -5.67
C PHE A 55 0.79 -1.97 -7.02
N SER A 56 1.98 -2.42 -7.40
CA SER A 56 2.51 -2.14 -8.74
C SER A 56 1.59 -2.72 -9.82
N LYS A 57 1.10 -3.92 -9.61
CA LYS A 57 0.14 -4.55 -10.53
C LYS A 57 -1.20 -3.82 -10.54
N LEU A 58 -1.70 -3.49 -9.35
CA LEU A 58 -3.00 -2.83 -9.22
C LEU A 58 -3.01 -1.47 -9.91
N PHE A 59 -1.97 -0.69 -9.74
CA PHE A 59 -1.90 0.66 -10.30
C PHE A 59 -1.27 0.73 -11.68
N GLY A 60 -0.57 -0.31 -12.11
CA GLY A 60 0.19 -0.26 -13.36
C GLY A 60 1.28 0.80 -13.32
N ALA A 61 1.91 0.98 -12.16
CA ALA A 61 2.88 2.04 -11.92
C ALA A 61 3.98 1.56 -10.98
N GLU A 62 5.09 2.28 -10.94
CA GLU A 62 6.16 1.99 -10.02
C GLU A 62 5.74 2.37 -8.60
N VAL A 63 5.91 1.44 -7.66
CA VAL A 63 5.56 1.64 -6.26
C VAL A 63 6.78 1.37 -5.39
N SER A 64 7.03 2.25 -4.43
CA SER A 64 8.11 2.07 -3.46
C SER A 64 7.61 2.38 -2.05
N ILE A 65 8.22 1.74 -1.06
CA ILE A 65 7.93 2.01 0.35
C ILE A 65 8.88 3.11 0.79
N ILE A 66 8.32 4.26 1.18
CA ILE A 66 9.12 5.42 1.57
C ILE A 66 9.18 5.62 3.09
N CYS A 67 8.34 4.91 3.84
CA CYS A 67 8.33 5.03 5.30
C CYS A 67 7.75 3.75 5.89
N GLY A 68 8.26 3.34 7.05
CA GLY A 68 7.72 2.21 7.80
C GLY A 68 8.13 0.85 7.28
N GLU A 69 9.35 0.68 6.79
CA GLU A 69 9.83 -0.61 6.25
C GLU A 69 9.67 -1.76 7.24
N THR A 70 9.88 -1.52 8.52
CA THR A 70 9.79 -2.54 9.55
C THR A 70 8.52 -2.43 10.41
N ALA A 71 7.63 -1.50 10.07
CA ALA A 71 6.39 -1.25 10.80
C ALA A 71 5.19 -1.80 10.04
N ARG A 72 4.06 -1.94 10.75
CA ARG A 72 2.79 -2.29 10.10
C ARG A 72 2.18 -1.09 9.38
N GLU A 73 2.46 0.11 9.85
CA GLU A 73 2.06 1.35 9.17
C GLU A 73 3.14 1.71 8.16
N LYS A 74 2.78 1.72 6.89
CA LYS A 74 3.70 1.99 5.81
C LYS A 74 3.15 3.07 4.90
N ASP A 75 4.05 3.86 4.35
CA ASP A 75 3.69 4.86 3.34
C ASP A 75 4.31 4.43 2.01
N LEU A 76 3.48 4.38 0.99
CA LEU A 76 3.88 3.97 -0.35
C LEU A 76 3.89 5.18 -1.27
N LEU A 77 4.90 5.27 -2.12
CA LEU A 77 4.93 6.26 -3.20
C LEU A 77 4.55 5.57 -4.50
N ILE A 78 3.49 6.06 -5.14
CA ILE A 78 3.01 5.55 -6.42
C ILE A 78 3.35 6.60 -7.46
N LYS A 79 4.31 6.31 -8.31
CA LYS A 79 4.83 7.27 -9.28
C LYS A 79 3.94 7.39 -10.50
N GLY A 80 3.82 8.60 -11.02
CA GLY A 80 3.16 8.84 -12.30
C GLY A 80 1.65 8.87 -12.29
N LEU A 81 1.01 8.75 -11.13
CA LEU A 81 -0.45 8.82 -11.00
C LEU A 81 -0.86 10.03 -10.16
N LYS A 82 -2.11 10.43 -10.33
CA LYS A 82 -2.73 11.46 -9.51
C LYS A 82 -3.63 10.82 -8.46
N ALA A 83 -3.95 11.57 -7.41
CA ALA A 83 -4.78 11.07 -6.31
C ALA A 83 -6.12 10.51 -6.80
N GLU A 84 -6.75 11.16 -7.77
CA GLU A 84 -8.03 10.70 -8.30
C GLU A 84 -7.93 9.33 -8.98
N GLU A 85 -6.84 9.11 -9.71
CA GLU A 85 -6.59 7.82 -10.38
C GLU A 85 -6.38 6.71 -9.36
N VAL A 86 -5.65 7.01 -8.29
CA VAL A 86 -5.40 6.06 -7.20
C VAL A 86 -6.71 5.71 -6.49
N LYS A 87 -7.52 6.71 -6.15
CA LYS A 87 -8.82 6.49 -5.52
C LYS A 87 -9.71 5.62 -6.38
N LYS A 88 -9.77 5.90 -7.67
CA LYS A 88 -10.61 5.14 -8.61
C LYS A 88 -10.19 3.68 -8.68
N LYS A 89 -8.90 3.42 -8.76
CA LYS A 89 -8.38 2.04 -8.81
C LYS A 89 -8.58 1.29 -7.49
N LEU A 90 -8.68 2.00 -6.38
CA LEU A 90 -8.97 1.40 -5.07
C LEU A 90 -10.48 1.19 -4.85
N GLY A 91 -11.33 1.73 -5.71
CA GLY A 91 -12.77 1.65 -5.54
C GLY A 91 -13.32 2.65 -4.52
N LEU A 92 -12.62 3.72 -4.32
CA LEU A 92 -13.03 4.77 -3.37
C LEU A 92 -13.73 5.94 -4.04
#